data_a4ee7d5d63fefc845e6a4bfefb58e0e0
#
_entry.id   a4ee7d5d63fefc845e6a4bfefb58e0e0
#
_cell.length_a   1.000
_cell.length_b   1.000
_cell.length_c   1.000
_cell.angle_alpha   90.00
_cell.angle_beta   90.00
_cell.angle_gamma   90.00
#
_symmetry.space_group_name_H-M   'P 1'
#
loop_
_entity.id
_entity.type
_entity.pdbx_description
1 polymer ?
#
loop_
_entity_poly.entity_id
_entity_poly.type
_entity_poly.pdbx_seq_one_letter_code
_entity_poly.pdbx_strand_id
1 'polypeptide(L)'
;MERSPPEIQVPRQVLKSRPSRDAHWLKRLVDNETELLRTGSGDFISHQDHRKVVEEATLEFMQELKEEFLNCVDLFNSYRGGSHLPNSVKIFNISNTQADFIIFRNTMKLVISNPALGVINFSFVNRANTFTKAPVKTKKEGYDLIAQLYPFNDLAWTFHGERIHVEAVVRYLFTEFVKSSAIF
;
A
#
# COMPACT_ATOMS: atom_id res chain seq x y z
N MET A 1 42.83 -42.15 -33.19
CA MET A 1 41.95 -41.01 -33.55
C MET A 1 40.73 -41.07 -32.64
N GLU A 2 40.84 -40.46 -31.48
CA GLU A 2 39.73 -40.33 -30.51
C GLU A 2 38.96 -39.04 -30.80
N ARG A 3 37.66 -39.20 -31.09
CA ARG A 3 36.75 -38.05 -31.26
C ARG A 3 36.20 -37.66 -29.90
N SER A 4 36.53 -36.46 -29.43
CA SER A 4 35.90 -35.84 -28.25
C SER A 4 34.39 -35.64 -28.48
N PRO A 5 33.55 -35.88 -27.46
CA PRO A 5 32.11 -35.66 -27.56
C PRO A 5 31.75 -34.18 -27.67
N PRO A 6 30.67 -33.81 -28.33
CA PRO A 6 30.27 -32.43 -28.49
C PRO A 6 29.83 -31.82 -27.18
N GLU A 7 30.35 -30.64 -26.89
CA GLU A 7 30.00 -29.81 -25.73
C GLU A 7 28.58 -29.26 -25.91
N ILE A 8 27.67 -29.72 -25.07
CA ILE A 8 26.28 -29.21 -25.06
C ILE A 8 26.28 -27.86 -24.37
N GLN A 9 26.24 -26.78 -25.14
CA GLN A 9 25.97 -25.45 -24.64
C GLN A 9 24.49 -25.32 -24.23
N VAL A 10 24.25 -25.38 -22.91
CA VAL A 10 22.93 -25.06 -22.36
C VAL A 10 22.75 -23.54 -22.37
N PRO A 11 21.77 -22.97 -23.07
CA PRO A 11 21.53 -21.53 -23.03
C PRO A 11 21.10 -21.12 -21.64
N ARG A 12 21.91 -20.30 -20.97
CA ARG A 12 21.51 -19.61 -19.74
C ARG A 12 20.38 -18.64 -20.08
N GLN A 13 19.16 -19.10 -19.98
CA GLN A 13 18.02 -18.20 -19.89
C GLN A 13 18.13 -17.46 -18.56
N VAL A 14 18.55 -16.21 -18.61
CA VAL A 14 18.41 -15.27 -17.50
C VAL A 14 16.91 -14.98 -17.39
N LEU A 15 16.25 -15.79 -16.59
CA LEU A 15 14.89 -15.48 -16.12
C LEU A 15 14.96 -14.14 -15.36
N LYS A 16 14.61 -13.07 -16.05
CA LYS A 16 14.22 -11.81 -15.38
C LYS A 16 12.86 -12.03 -14.70
N SER A 17 12.88 -12.82 -13.63
CA SER A 17 11.76 -12.86 -12.71
C SER A 17 11.69 -11.48 -12.03
N ARG A 18 10.53 -10.84 -12.07
CA ARG A 18 10.21 -9.74 -11.14
C ARG A 18 10.58 -10.23 -9.74
N PRO A 19 11.31 -9.44 -8.94
CA PRO A 19 11.55 -9.82 -7.56
C PRO A 19 10.18 -10.04 -6.91
N SER A 20 9.92 -11.28 -6.51
CA SER A 20 8.72 -11.57 -5.73
C SER A 20 8.79 -10.77 -4.44
N ARG A 21 7.65 -10.43 -3.85
CA ARG A 21 7.55 -9.83 -2.49
C ARG A 21 8.49 -10.55 -1.49
N ASP A 22 8.71 -11.83 -1.72
CA ASP A 22 9.56 -12.69 -0.87
C ASP A 22 11.06 -12.42 -1.01
N ALA A 23 11.52 -11.66 -2.00
CA ALA A 23 12.96 -11.39 -2.16
C ALA A 23 13.48 -10.22 -1.29
N HIS A 24 12.60 -9.42 -0.70
CA HIS A 24 13.01 -8.26 0.11
C HIS A 24 13.75 -8.66 1.39
N TRP A 25 13.36 -9.76 2.02
CA TRP A 25 14.05 -10.29 3.21
C TRP A 25 15.47 -10.76 2.88
N LEU A 26 15.68 -11.37 1.70
CA LEU A 26 17.02 -11.77 1.25
C LEU A 26 17.93 -10.57 1.05
N LYS A 27 17.41 -9.47 0.48
CA LYS A 27 18.16 -8.23 0.35
C LYS A 27 18.59 -7.70 1.71
N ARG A 28 17.66 -7.61 2.68
CA ARG A 28 17.99 -7.19 4.06
C ARG A 28 19.05 -8.10 4.70
N LEU A 29 18.97 -9.41 4.46
CA LEU A 29 19.96 -10.35 4.98
C LEU A 29 21.35 -10.06 4.42
N VAL A 30 21.47 -9.81 3.12
CA VAL A 30 22.73 -9.45 2.46
C VAL A 30 23.25 -8.09 2.97
N ASP A 31 22.38 -7.10 3.11
CA ASP A 31 22.76 -5.78 3.61
C ASP A 31 23.27 -5.86 5.06
N ASN A 32 22.62 -6.67 5.92
CA ASN A 32 23.06 -6.93 7.29
C ASN A 32 24.41 -7.68 7.34
N GLU A 33 24.62 -8.69 6.50
CA GLU A 33 25.88 -9.41 6.39
C GLU A 33 27.01 -8.48 5.96
N THR A 34 26.74 -7.62 4.98
CA THR A 34 27.72 -6.64 4.48
C THR A 34 28.11 -5.64 5.57
N GLU A 35 27.13 -5.17 6.35
CA GLU A 35 27.38 -4.25 7.46
C GLU A 35 28.18 -4.93 8.60
N LEU A 36 27.89 -6.19 8.91
CA LEU A 36 28.64 -7.00 9.85
C LEU A 36 30.11 -7.13 9.45
N LEU A 37 30.36 -7.43 8.17
CA LEU A 37 31.70 -7.54 7.63
C LEU A 37 32.46 -6.21 7.66
N ARG A 38 31.76 -5.09 7.48
CA ARG A 38 32.33 -3.74 7.50
C ARG A 38 32.66 -3.23 8.90
N THR A 39 31.79 -3.50 9.87
CA THR A 39 31.89 -2.91 11.22
C THR A 39 32.45 -3.87 12.26
N GLY A 40 32.50 -5.17 11.97
CA GLY A 40 32.88 -6.21 12.95
C GLY A 40 31.92 -6.32 14.14
N SER A 41 30.83 -5.54 14.14
CA SER A 41 29.84 -5.46 15.20
C SER A 41 28.45 -5.61 14.57
N GLY A 42 28.04 -6.86 14.32
CA GLY A 42 26.73 -7.16 13.82
C GLY A 42 25.99 -8.04 14.82
N ASP A 43 24.98 -7.48 15.45
CA ASP A 43 23.99 -8.26 16.15
C ASP A 43 23.05 -8.92 15.13
N PHE A 44 23.43 -10.07 14.61
CA PHE A 44 22.54 -10.93 13.78
C PHE A 44 21.27 -11.35 14.55
N ILE A 45 21.27 -11.15 15.85
CA ILE A 45 20.21 -11.58 16.78
C ILE A 45 19.61 -10.38 17.52
N SER A 46 20.15 -9.15 17.39
CA SER A 46 19.51 -8.04 18.04
C SER A 46 18.13 -7.86 17.45
N HIS A 47 17.20 -8.15 18.28
CA HIS A 47 15.79 -7.85 18.19
C HIS A 47 15.57 -6.74 17.16
N GLN A 48 15.26 -7.12 15.91
CA GLN A 48 14.71 -6.15 14.99
C GLN A 48 13.63 -5.46 15.80
N ASP A 49 13.84 -4.19 16.11
CA ASP A 49 12.89 -3.43 16.90
C ASP A 49 11.54 -3.60 16.21
N HIS A 50 10.66 -4.39 16.80
CA HIS A 50 9.34 -4.72 16.23
C HIS A 50 8.62 -3.45 15.79
N ARG A 51 8.88 -2.35 16.50
CA ARG A 51 8.38 -1.04 16.18
C ARG A 51 8.89 -0.56 14.81
N LYS A 52 10.18 -0.72 14.54
CA LYS A 52 10.80 -0.32 13.27
C LYS A 52 10.29 -1.16 12.11
N VAL A 53 10.13 -2.47 12.33
CA VAL A 53 9.54 -3.39 11.33
C VAL A 53 8.12 -2.96 10.96
N VAL A 54 7.30 -2.65 11.96
CA VAL A 54 5.92 -2.20 11.73
C VAL A 54 5.89 -0.83 11.04
N GLU A 55 6.79 0.09 11.41
CA GLU A 55 6.87 1.43 10.79
C GLU A 55 7.23 1.34 9.31
N GLU A 56 8.29 0.62 8.97
CA GLU A 56 8.71 0.40 7.58
C GLU A 56 7.61 -0.27 6.76
N ALA A 57 7.03 -1.35 7.28
CA ALA A 57 5.94 -2.07 6.62
C ALA A 57 4.68 -1.20 6.44
N THR A 58 4.42 -0.28 7.38
CA THR A 58 3.30 0.65 7.25
C THR A 58 3.51 1.62 6.10
N LEU A 59 4.71 2.19 5.97
CA LEU A 59 5.04 3.09 4.87
C LEU A 59 5.00 2.38 3.51
N GLU A 60 5.57 1.18 3.43
CA GLU A 60 5.52 0.35 2.22
C GLU A 60 4.07 0.06 1.80
N PHE A 61 3.23 -0.35 2.73
CA PHE A 61 1.83 -0.68 2.45
C PHE A 61 1.01 0.55 2.05
N MET A 62 1.24 1.71 2.68
CA MET A 62 0.62 2.98 2.29
C MET A 62 1.01 3.40 0.87
N GLN A 63 2.26 3.16 0.48
CA GLN A 63 2.71 3.42 -0.87
C GLN A 63 2.05 2.48 -1.89
N GLU A 64 1.98 1.18 -1.60
CA GLU A 64 1.26 0.21 -2.44
C GLU A 64 -0.22 0.57 -2.61
N LEU A 65 -0.89 0.93 -1.51
CA LEU A 65 -2.28 1.41 -1.55
C LEU A 65 -2.43 2.60 -2.49
N LYS A 66 -1.54 3.57 -2.38
CA LYS A 66 -1.58 4.78 -3.20
C LYS A 66 -1.37 4.48 -4.67
N GLU A 67 -0.40 3.64 -5.02
CA GLU A 67 -0.13 3.22 -6.39
C GLU A 67 -1.33 2.50 -7.00
N GLU A 68 -1.95 1.59 -6.26
CA GLU A 68 -3.12 0.85 -6.72
C GLU A 68 -4.35 1.77 -6.88
N PHE A 69 -4.54 2.73 -5.96
CA PHE A 69 -5.58 3.76 -6.13
C PHE A 69 -5.33 4.65 -7.33
N LEU A 70 -4.08 5.05 -7.60
CA LEU A 70 -3.72 5.82 -8.79
C LEU A 70 -4.07 5.07 -10.07
N ASN A 71 -3.72 3.80 -10.16
CA ASN A 71 -4.08 2.93 -11.28
C ASN A 71 -5.61 2.86 -11.49
N CYS A 72 -6.36 2.66 -10.41
CA CYS A 72 -7.82 2.62 -10.47
C CYS A 72 -8.41 3.96 -10.91
N VAL A 73 -7.88 5.09 -10.41
CA VAL A 73 -8.34 6.44 -10.76
C VAL A 73 -8.08 6.75 -12.23
N ASP A 74 -6.89 6.44 -12.72
CA ASP A 74 -6.50 6.71 -14.11
C ASP A 74 -7.36 5.88 -15.08
N LEU A 75 -7.55 4.60 -14.81
CA LEU A 75 -8.44 3.74 -15.61
C LEU A 75 -9.89 4.22 -15.56
N PHE A 76 -10.40 4.52 -14.37
CA PHE A 76 -11.77 5.00 -14.20
C PHE A 76 -12.03 6.31 -14.95
N ASN A 77 -11.10 7.27 -14.85
CA ASN A 77 -11.22 8.54 -15.55
C ASN A 77 -11.11 8.34 -17.07
N SER A 78 -10.21 7.47 -17.56
CA SER A 78 -10.05 7.19 -18.98
C SER A 78 -11.34 6.60 -19.60
N TYR A 79 -11.97 5.66 -18.92
CA TYR A 79 -13.25 5.06 -19.37
C TYR A 79 -14.41 6.06 -19.37
N ARG A 80 -14.30 7.15 -18.61
CA ARG A 80 -15.31 8.22 -18.56
C ARG A 80 -15.04 9.37 -19.53
N GLY A 81 -13.97 9.32 -20.30
CA GLY A 81 -13.61 10.35 -21.29
C GLY A 81 -12.49 11.29 -20.86
N GLY A 82 -11.82 11.03 -19.74
CA GLY A 82 -10.59 11.70 -19.33
C GLY A 82 -10.65 12.43 -18.00
N SER A 83 -9.46 12.75 -17.48
CA SER A 83 -9.27 13.42 -16.18
C SER A 83 -9.62 14.90 -16.18
N HIS A 84 -9.84 15.52 -17.36
CA HIS A 84 -10.22 16.92 -17.51
C HIS A 84 -11.70 17.20 -17.19
N LEU A 85 -12.51 16.16 -17.08
CA LEU A 85 -13.93 16.32 -16.74
C LEU A 85 -14.10 16.89 -15.33
N PRO A 86 -15.09 17.78 -15.11
CA PRO A 86 -15.30 18.44 -13.81
C PRO A 86 -15.60 17.45 -12.65
N ASN A 87 -16.17 16.29 -12.97
CA ASN A 87 -16.50 15.24 -12.01
C ASN A 87 -15.52 14.03 -12.08
N SER A 88 -14.29 14.25 -12.56
CA SER A 88 -13.23 13.26 -12.51
C SER A 88 -12.79 12.98 -11.06
N VAL A 89 -12.30 11.77 -10.81
CA VAL A 89 -11.67 11.43 -9.54
C VAL A 89 -10.27 12.00 -9.51
N LYS A 90 -9.85 12.56 -8.38
CA LYS A 90 -8.52 13.14 -8.17
C LYS A 90 -7.90 12.60 -6.90
N ILE A 91 -6.55 12.44 -6.90
CA ILE A 91 -5.77 12.09 -5.72
C ILE A 91 -4.86 13.25 -5.35
N PHE A 92 -4.80 13.56 -4.06
CA PHE A 92 -3.94 14.60 -3.50
C PHE A 92 -3.17 14.05 -2.29
N ASN A 93 -1.88 14.37 -2.23
CA ASN A 93 -1.08 14.10 -1.03
C ASN A 93 -1.39 15.10 0.07
N ILE A 94 -1.27 14.66 1.31
CA ILE A 94 -1.34 15.56 2.47
C ILE A 94 0.10 16.01 2.78
N SER A 95 0.38 17.30 2.62
CA SER A 95 1.74 17.85 2.60
C SER A 95 2.51 17.74 3.92
N ASN A 96 1.82 17.54 5.04
CA ASN A 96 2.45 17.48 6.38
C ASN A 96 2.62 16.04 6.90
N THR A 97 2.40 15.04 6.06
CA THR A 97 2.50 13.62 6.41
C THR A 97 3.38 12.90 5.39
N GLN A 98 3.97 11.76 5.79
CA GLN A 98 4.88 11.03 4.92
C GLN A 98 4.15 10.26 3.80
N ALA A 99 2.96 9.76 4.10
CA ALA A 99 2.27 8.83 3.19
C ALA A 99 0.77 9.05 3.05
N ASP A 100 0.16 9.96 3.84
CA ASP A 100 -1.28 10.19 3.82
C ASP A 100 -1.72 10.85 2.52
N PHE A 101 -2.91 10.47 2.04
CA PHE A 101 -3.46 11.02 0.81
C PHE A 101 -5.00 11.05 0.84
N ILE A 102 -5.57 11.82 -0.08
CA ILE A 102 -7.02 12.01 -0.21
C ILE A 102 -7.44 11.70 -1.63
N ILE A 103 -8.50 10.93 -1.77
CA ILE A 103 -9.22 10.75 -3.03
C ILE A 103 -10.45 11.66 -2.98
N PHE A 104 -10.63 12.45 -4.03
CA PHE A 104 -11.68 13.45 -4.10
C PHE A 104 -12.50 13.34 -5.38
N ARG A 105 -13.81 13.46 -5.26
CA ARG A 105 -14.74 13.59 -6.38
C ARG A 105 -16.00 14.30 -5.92
N ASN A 106 -16.41 15.33 -6.65
CA ASN A 106 -17.59 16.15 -6.31
C ASN A 106 -17.48 16.72 -4.87
N THR A 107 -18.39 16.34 -3.97
CA THR A 107 -18.40 16.75 -2.56
C THR A 107 -17.78 15.71 -1.63
N MET A 108 -17.48 14.51 -2.14
CA MET A 108 -17.00 13.38 -1.35
C MET A 108 -15.48 13.34 -1.31
N LYS A 109 -14.95 13.00 -0.15
CA LYS A 109 -13.54 12.69 0.07
C LYS A 109 -13.43 11.33 0.73
N LEU A 110 -12.45 10.55 0.29
CA LEU A 110 -11.93 9.41 1.01
C LEU A 110 -10.52 9.79 1.50
N VAL A 111 -10.35 9.87 2.80
CA VAL A 111 -9.08 10.19 3.45
C VAL A 111 -8.43 8.90 3.88
N ILE A 112 -7.20 8.68 3.45
CA ILE A 112 -6.36 7.55 3.84
C ILE A 112 -5.24 8.11 4.68
N SER A 113 -5.13 7.67 5.93
CA SER A 113 -4.14 8.19 6.88
C SER A 113 -3.59 7.10 7.79
N ASN A 114 -2.37 7.35 8.31
CA ASN A 114 -1.74 6.54 9.34
C ASN A 114 -1.80 7.30 10.68
N PRO A 115 -2.86 7.11 11.48
CA PRO A 115 -3.02 7.82 12.76
C PRO A 115 -2.14 7.27 13.88
N ALA A 116 -1.70 6.02 13.78
CA ALA A 116 -0.85 5.36 14.76
C ALA A 116 -0.02 4.26 14.11
N LEU A 117 1.03 3.84 14.79
CA LEU A 117 1.90 2.77 14.34
C LEU A 117 1.10 1.48 14.04
N GLY A 118 1.22 0.98 12.83
CA GLY A 118 0.52 -0.24 12.41
C GLY A 118 -0.99 -0.09 12.24
N VAL A 119 -1.50 1.14 12.15
CA VAL A 119 -2.93 1.41 11.90
C VAL A 119 -3.09 2.29 10.68
N ILE A 120 -3.89 1.87 9.73
CA ILE A 120 -4.27 2.66 8.56
C ILE A 120 -5.77 2.89 8.60
N ASN A 121 -6.17 4.16 8.63
CA ASN A 121 -7.57 4.57 8.69
C ASN A 121 -8.07 5.06 7.33
N PHE A 122 -9.29 4.65 6.98
CA PHE A 122 -10.03 5.13 5.82
C PHE A 122 -11.28 5.85 6.29
N SER A 123 -11.41 7.13 5.97
CA SER A 123 -12.54 7.95 6.40
C SER A 123 -13.26 8.59 5.21
N PHE A 124 -14.57 8.33 5.11
CA PHE A 124 -15.43 8.99 4.12
C PHE A 124 -15.94 10.30 4.69
N VAL A 125 -15.70 11.41 3.99
CA VAL A 125 -16.10 12.76 4.40
C VAL A 125 -16.90 13.42 3.29
N ASN A 126 -18.16 13.76 3.57
CA ASN A 126 -19.01 14.51 2.63
C ASN A 126 -19.08 15.98 3.05
N ARG A 127 -18.74 16.90 2.13
CA ARG A 127 -18.78 18.35 2.38
C ARG A 127 -20.19 18.95 2.33
N ALA A 128 -21.16 18.29 1.71
CA ALA A 128 -22.51 18.82 1.58
C ALA A 128 -23.18 19.11 2.93
N ASN A 129 -22.74 18.48 4.01
CA ASN A 129 -23.32 18.60 5.34
C ASN A 129 -22.74 19.73 6.20
N THR A 130 -21.79 20.53 5.68
CA THR A 130 -21.13 21.61 6.45
C THR A 130 -21.96 22.89 6.56
N PHE A 131 -23.02 23.05 5.77
CA PHE A 131 -23.85 24.28 5.75
C PHE A 131 -25.17 24.16 6.50
N THR A 132 -25.56 22.99 6.94
CA THR A 132 -26.74 22.82 7.79
C THR A 132 -26.35 22.95 9.26
N LYS A 133 -26.92 23.96 9.96
CA LYS A 133 -26.68 24.22 11.40
C LYS A 133 -27.13 23.08 12.34
N ALA A 134 -27.66 22.00 11.84
CA ALA A 134 -27.95 20.83 12.66
C ALA A 134 -26.67 19.96 12.75
N PRO A 135 -26.28 19.51 13.96
CA PRO A 135 -25.23 18.50 14.10
C PRO A 135 -25.79 17.19 13.56
N VAL A 136 -25.77 17.07 12.23
CA VAL A 136 -25.95 15.74 11.63
C VAL A 136 -24.79 14.92 12.17
N LYS A 137 -25.10 13.93 12.99
CA LYS A 137 -24.17 12.86 13.34
C LYS A 137 -23.75 12.22 12.02
N THR A 138 -22.76 12.82 11.36
CA THR A 138 -22.04 12.17 10.28
C THR A 138 -21.46 10.93 10.91
N LYS A 139 -22.10 9.79 10.67
CA LYS A 139 -21.52 8.49 10.94
C LYS A 139 -20.22 8.52 10.16
N LYS A 140 -19.12 8.80 10.83
CA LYS A 140 -17.80 8.57 10.26
C LYS A 140 -17.73 7.06 10.09
N GLU A 141 -18.13 6.58 8.95
CA GLU A 141 -17.83 5.22 8.55
C GLU A 141 -16.34 5.22 8.24
N GLY A 142 -15.58 4.96 9.27
CA GLY A 142 -14.15 4.75 9.17
C GLY A 142 -13.87 3.27 9.20
N TYR A 143 -12.94 2.83 8.36
CA TYR A 143 -12.42 1.47 8.35
C TYR A 143 -10.97 1.53 8.79
N ASP A 144 -10.58 0.65 9.70
CA ASP A 144 -9.20 0.54 10.15
C ASP A 144 -8.60 -0.78 9.69
N LEU A 145 -7.41 -0.69 9.07
CA LEU A 145 -6.54 -1.83 8.88
C LEU A 145 -5.52 -1.85 10.01
N ILE A 146 -5.28 -3.03 10.54
CA ILE A 146 -4.36 -3.24 11.65
C ILE A 146 -3.25 -4.17 11.21
N ALA A 147 -2.00 -3.75 11.43
CA ALA A 147 -0.83 -4.59 11.25
C ALA A 147 -0.78 -5.64 12.38
N GLN A 148 -0.71 -6.90 12.02
CA GLN A 148 -0.46 -8.00 12.95
C GLN A 148 0.91 -8.61 12.68
N LEU A 149 1.72 -8.65 13.73
CA LEU A 149 3.02 -9.28 13.70
C LEU A 149 2.87 -10.76 14.08
N TYR A 150 3.36 -11.63 13.23
CA TYR A 150 3.39 -13.07 13.40
C TYR A 150 4.80 -13.55 13.78
N PRO A 151 4.99 -14.81 14.21
CA PRO A 151 6.31 -15.38 14.43
C PRO A 151 7.24 -15.17 13.21
N PHE A 152 8.55 -15.06 13.48
CA PHE A 152 9.60 -14.80 12.47
C PHE A 152 9.54 -13.42 11.80
N ASN A 153 8.96 -12.43 12.50
CA ASN A 153 8.76 -11.06 11.98
C ASN A 153 7.92 -11.00 10.69
N ASP A 154 7.10 -12.01 10.43
CA ASP A 154 6.09 -11.95 9.37
C ASP A 154 5.01 -10.94 9.78
N LEU A 155 4.69 -10.00 8.91
CA LEU A 155 3.68 -8.97 9.16
C LEU A 155 2.56 -9.10 8.14
N ALA A 156 1.33 -9.13 8.63
CA ALA A 156 0.17 -9.09 7.76
C ALA A 156 -0.79 -7.97 8.17
N TRP A 157 -1.43 -7.38 7.17
CA TRP A 157 -2.50 -6.43 7.35
C TRP A 157 -3.83 -7.16 7.49
N THR A 158 -4.61 -6.73 8.46
CA THR A 158 -5.90 -7.35 8.76
C THR A 158 -7.02 -6.32 8.78
N PHE A 159 -8.20 -6.76 8.33
CA PHE A 159 -9.45 -6.04 8.45
C PHE A 159 -10.45 -6.93 9.20
N HIS A 160 -10.94 -6.45 10.34
CA HIS A 160 -11.78 -7.26 11.25
C HIS A 160 -11.15 -8.61 11.63
N GLY A 161 -9.81 -8.67 11.71
CA GLY A 161 -9.08 -9.89 12.09
C GLY A 161 -8.76 -10.84 10.93
N GLU A 162 -9.26 -10.58 9.74
CA GLU A 162 -8.96 -11.38 8.54
C GLU A 162 -7.81 -10.75 7.74
N ARG A 163 -6.89 -11.58 7.24
CA ARG A 163 -5.81 -11.12 6.34
C ARG A 163 -6.40 -10.55 5.06
N ILE A 164 -5.84 -9.43 4.63
CA ILE A 164 -6.30 -8.75 3.42
C ILE A 164 -5.15 -8.51 2.44
N HIS A 165 -5.52 -8.34 1.17
CA HIS A 165 -4.63 -7.93 0.09
C HIS A 165 -5.00 -6.52 -0.37
N VAL A 166 -3.99 -5.76 -0.81
CA VAL A 166 -4.15 -4.36 -1.25
C VAL A 166 -5.25 -4.23 -2.30
N GLU A 167 -5.24 -5.09 -3.32
CA GLU A 167 -6.20 -5.03 -4.43
C GLU A 167 -7.66 -5.21 -3.97
N ALA A 168 -7.88 -6.09 -2.98
CA ALA A 168 -9.22 -6.33 -2.44
C ALA A 168 -9.73 -5.10 -1.67
N VAL A 169 -8.88 -4.48 -0.85
CA VAL A 169 -9.19 -3.26 -0.11
C VAL A 169 -9.49 -2.11 -1.07
N VAL A 170 -8.61 -1.88 -2.04
CA VAL A 170 -8.77 -0.80 -3.01
C VAL A 170 -10.04 -0.98 -3.82
N ARG A 171 -10.30 -2.19 -4.32
CA ARG A 171 -11.55 -2.50 -5.06
C ARG A 171 -12.78 -2.20 -4.24
N TYR A 172 -12.81 -2.62 -2.98
CA TYR A 172 -13.94 -2.38 -2.09
C TYR A 172 -14.14 -0.89 -1.83
N LEU A 173 -13.11 -0.21 -1.34
CA LEU A 173 -13.18 1.21 -0.96
C LEU A 173 -13.43 2.13 -2.15
N PHE A 174 -12.79 1.87 -3.29
CA PHE A 174 -13.00 2.65 -4.51
C PHE A 174 -14.42 2.49 -5.04
N THR A 175 -14.98 1.28 -4.97
CA THR A 175 -16.37 1.03 -5.36
C THR A 175 -17.33 1.82 -4.48
N GLU A 176 -17.17 1.76 -3.15
CA GLU A 176 -18.01 2.52 -2.22
C GLU A 176 -17.84 4.03 -2.39
N PHE A 177 -16.61 4.50 -2.63
CA PHE A 177 -16.32 5.89 -2.92
C PHE A 177 -17.04 6.38 -4.20
N VAL A 178 -16.97 5.61 -5.28
CA VAL A 178 -17.60 5.96 -6.57
C VAL A 178 -19.12 6.01 -6.41
N LYS A 179 -19.74 5.03 -5.73
CA LYS A 179 -21.17 5.00 -5.43
C LYS A 179 -21.58 6.23 -4.61
N SER A 180 -20.87 6.51 -3.53
CA SER A 180 -21.19 7.60 -2.59
C SER A 180 -20.94 8.99 -3.18
N SER A 181 -20.04 9.11 -4.16
CA SER A 181 -19.71 10.37 -4.83
C SER A 181 -20.48 10.59 -6.13
N ALA A 182 -21.32 9.64 -6.57
CA ALA A 182 -22.19 9.81 -7.73
C ALA A 182 -23.23 10.90 -7.41
N ILE A 183 -23.39 11.84 -8.35
CA ILE A 183 -24.50 12.82 -8.31
C ILE A 183 -25.64 12.15 -9.09
N PHE A 184 -26.75 11.90 -8.44
CA PHE A 184 -28.00 11.49 -9.05
C PHE A 184 -28.85 12.72 -9.35
#